data_7db0331bd007853b0f81d1ebc554041b
#
_entry.id   7db0331bd007853b0f81d1ebc554041b
#
_cell.length_a   1.000
_cell.length_b   1.000
_cell.length_c   1.000
_cell.angle_alpha   90.00
_cell.angle_beta   90.00
_cell.angle_gamma   90.00
#
_symmetry.space_group_name_H-M   'P 1'
#
loop_
_entity.id
_entity.type
_entity.pdbx_description
1 polymer ?
#
loop_
_entity_poly.entity_id
_entity_poly.type
_entity_poly.pdbx_seq_one_letter_code
_entity_poly.pdbx_strand_id
1 'polypeptide(L)'
;MPEYKNNFMPGEKIQCDICIIGAGAAGITLARELSDLKAKTCIVEAGSYDFSEETQNLYKGENVGLNYYELDECRLRFFGGTTNHWNGLCGPLHEEDFYSHKWIKDSGWPIAFHVLKKYYERAQRICELGPMNYTPEDWVEQNLPKFD
;
A
#
# COMPACT_ATOMS: atom_id res chain seq x y z
N MET A 1 14.64 3.29 18.48
CA MET A 1 14.77 3.44 17.01
C MET A 1 14.59 2.06 16.39
N PRO A 2 13.97 1.95 15.20
CA PRO A 2 13.98 0.68 14.49
C PRO A 2 15.41 0.26 14.17
N GLU A 3 15.69 -1.01 14.34
CA GLU A 3 16.97 -1.63 14.00
C GLU A 3 16.89 -2.20 12.59
N TYR A 4 17.87 -1.89 11.76
CA TYR A 4 17.99 -2.41 10.40
C TYR A 4 19.05 -3.49 10.32
N LYS A 5 18.73 -4.61 9.68
CA LYS A 5 19.66 -5.70 9.43
C LYS A 5 19.54 -6.22 8.01
N ASN A 6 20.64 -6.23 7.28
CA ASN A 6 20.73 -6.72 5.90
C ASN A 6 21.65 -7.95 5.73
N ASN A 7 22.41 -8.30 6.76
CA ASN A 7 23.32 -9.44 6.73
C ASN A 7 22.78 -10.55 7.64
N PHE A 8 22.38 -11.65 7.01
CA PHE A 8 21.87 -12.83 7.71
C PHE A 8 22.82 -14.00 7.53
N MET A 9 23.13 -14.71 8.63
CA MET A 9 23.85 -15.96 8.55
C MET A 9 22.89 -17.10 8.17
N PRO A 10 23.34 -18.08 7.37
CA PRO A 10 22.53 -19.25 7.07
C PRO A 10 22.02 -19.92 8.35
N GLY A 11 20.70 -20.12 8.43
CA GLY A 11 20.04 -20.71 9.60
C GLY A 11 19.79 -19.75 10.76
N GLU A 12 20.14 -18.49 10.64
CA GLU A 12 19.80 -17.48 11.64
C GLU A 12 18.29 -17.34 11.79
N LYS A 13 17.82 -17.24 13.04
CA LYS A 13 16.40 -17.07 13.36
C LYS A 13 16.18 -15.71 14.01
N ILE A 14 15.23 -14.97 13.47
CA ILE A 14 14.74 -13.74 14.10
C ILE A 14 13.42 -14.08 14.81
N GLN A 15 13.39 -13.77 16.11
CA GLN A 15 12.18 -13.94 16.91
C GLN A 15 11.48 -12.59 17.10
N CYS A 16 10.20 -12.54 16.75
CA CYS A 16 9.33 -11.39 16.94
C CYS A 16 7.92 -11.87 17.29
N ASP A 17 7.12 -10.95 17.84
CA ASP A 17 5.71 -11.21 18.15
C ASP A 17 4.84 -11.01 16.91
N ILE A 18 5.21 -10.03 16.05
CA ILE A 18 4.52 -9.71 14.82
C ILE A 18 5.52 -9.62 13.67
N CYS A 19 5.29 -10.39 12.61
CA CYS A 19 6.09 -10.32 11.39
C CYS A 19 5.25 -9.76 10.23
N ILE A 20 5.70 -8.64 9.66
CA ILE A 20 5.09 -8.00 8.50
C ILE A 20 5.96 -8.33 7.29
N ILE A 21 5.37 -8.90 6.23
CA ILE A 21 6.08 -9.23 5.01
C ILE A 21 5.81 -8.16 3.96
N GLY A 22 6.86 -7.45 3.56
CA GLY A 22 6.85 -6.35 2.60
C GLY A 22 6.82 -4.98 3.27
N ALA A 23 7.79 -4.13 2.90
CA ALA A 23 7.93 -2.75 3.35
C ALA A 23 7.39 -1.75 2.30
N GLY A 24 6.28 -2.06 1.65
CA GLY A 24 5.51 -1.10 0.86
C GLY A 24 4.62 -0.22 1.74
N ALA A 25 3.80 0.65 1.14
CA ALA A 25 2.92 1.58 1.84
C ALA A 25 2.07 0.92 2.96
N ALA A 26 1.47 -0.22 2.66
CA ALA A 26 0.63 -0.96 3.61
C ALA A 26 1.44 -1.51 4.79
N GLY A 27 2.59 -2.16 4.52
CA GLY A 27 3.43 -2.74 5.56
C GLY A 27 4.05 -1.68 6.47
N ILE A 28 4.52 -0.57 5.91
CA ILE A 28 5.06 0.56 6.68
C ILE A 28 3.96 1.19 7.53
N THR A 29 2.76 1.41 6.98
CA THR A 29 1.64 1.97 7.73
C THR A 29 1.24 1.06 8.89
N LEU A 30 1.14 -0.24 8.65
CA LEU A 30 0.82 -1.22 9.68
C LEU A 30 1.89 -1.22 10.79
N ALA A 31 3.18 -1.20 10.43
CA ALA A 31 4.26 -1.13 11.43
C ALA A 31 4.21 0.14 12.28
N ARG A 32 3.88 1.28 11.67
CA ARG A 32 3.70 2.55 12.39
C ARG A 32 2.53 2.47 13.39
N GLU A 33 1.41 1.90 12.96
CA GLU A 33 0.24 1.70 13.81
C GLU A 33 0.50 0.75 14.99
N LEU A 34 1.40 -0.21 14.79
CA LEU A 34 1.78 -1.19 15.82
C LEU A 34 2.93 -0.72 16.71
N SER A 35 3.57 0.42 16.40
CA SER A 35 4.76 0.91 17.11
C SER A 35 4.52 1.21 18.59
N ASP A 36 3.28 1.59 18.94
CA ASP A 36 2.90 1.88 20.34
C ASP A 36 2.56 0.64 21.15
N LEU A 37 2.48 -0.52 20.49
CA LEU A 37 2.27 -1.79 21.19
C LEU A 37 3.57 -2.24 21.86
N LYS A 38 3.44 -2.91 23.01
CA LYS A 38 4.58 -3.57 23.69
C LYS A 38 4.98 -4.90 23.01
N ALA A 39 4.80 -4.96 21.68
CA ALA A 39 5.09 -6.15 20.89
C ALA A 39 6.33 -5.89 20.02
N LYS A 40 7.22 -6.87 19.94
CA LYS A 40 8.37 -6.83 19.04
C LYS A 40 7.89 -7.05 17.61
N THR A 41 7.81 -5.98 16.81
CA THR A 41 7.41 -6.03 15.42
C THR A 41 8.64 -6.08 14.51
N CYS A 42 8.60 -6.95 13.51
CA CYS A 42 9.62 -7.09 12.47
C CYS A 42 8.97 -6.87 11.10
N ILE A 43 9.64 -6.11 10.23
CA ILE A 43 9.29 -6.01 8.81
C ILE A 43 10.36 -6.78 8.03
N VAL A 44 9.92 -7.67 7.16
CA VAL A 44 10.79 -8.40 6.22
C VAL A 44 10.55 -7.85 4.81
N GLU A 45 11.59 -7.30 4.21
CA GLU A 45 11.57 -6.76 2.85
C GLU A 45 12.60 -7.49 2.00
N ALA A 46 12.27 -7.74 0.73
CA ALA A 46 13.15 -8.46 -0.18
C ALA A 46 14.29 -7.58 -0.74
N GLY A 47 14.04 -6.28 -0.85
CA GLY A 47 15.05 -5.30 -1.23
C GLY A 47 15.69 -4.61 -0.02
N SER A 48 16.64 -3.73 -0.31
CA SER A 48 17.26 -2.85 0.70
C SER A 48 16.59 -1.48 0.75
N TYR A 49 17.25 -0.47 1.33
CA TYR A 49 16.81 0.93 1.23
C TYR A 49 17.01 1.49 -0.18
N ASP A 50 18.00 1.00 -0.90
CA ASP A 50 18.33 1.45 -2.25
C ASP A 50 17.83 0.45 -3.29
N PHE A 51 17.50 0.96 -4.49
CA PHE A 51 17.16 0.14 -5.64
C PHE A 51 18.33 -0.77 -6.04
N SER A 52 18.01 -2.00 -6.39
CA SER A 52 18.97 -2.99 -6.92
C SER A 52 18.33 -3.75 -8.07
N GLU A 53 19.02 -3.80 -9.20
CA GLU A 53 18.56 -4.60 -10.35
C GLU A 53 18.42 -6.09 -10.01
N GLU A 54 19.28 -6.60 -9.14
CA GLU A 54 19.23 -8.01 -8.71
C GLU A 54 17.90 -8.33 -8.04
N THR A 55 17.46 -7.49 -7.08
CA THR A 55 16.18 -7.70 -6.41
C THR A 55 15.00 -7.36 -7.31
N GLN A 56 15.11 -6.33 -8.16
CA GLN A 56 14.08 -5.94 -9.11
C GLN A 56 13.79 -7.04 -10.13
N ASN A 57 14.81 -7.71 -10.63
CA ASN A 57 14.68 -8.81 -11.58
C ASN A 57 13.87 -10.02 -11.05
N LEU A 58 13.68 -10.12 -9.73
CA LEU A 58 12.79 -11.13 -9.13
C LEU A 58 11.30 -10.87 -9.44
N TYR A 59 10.95 -9.70 -9.96
CA TYR A 59 9.60 -9.42 -10.47
C TYR A 59 9.40 -9.83 -11.91
N LYS A 60 10.45 -10.19 -12.65
CA LYS A 60 10.30 -10.70 -14.02
C LYS A 60 9.42 -11.94 -14.04
N GLY A 61 8.46 -11.93 -14.93
CA GLY A 61 7.47 -12.98 -15.05
C GLY A 61 6.70 -12.84 -16.35
N GLU A 62 5.76 -13.72 -16.56
CA GLU A 62 4.92 -13.76 -17.73
C GLU A 62 3.53 -13.15 -17.40
N ASN A 63 3.08 -12.21 -18.22
CA ASN A 63 1.71 -11.70 -18.17
C ASN A 63 0.78 -12.66 -18.91
N VAL A 64 -0.16 -13.26 -18.20
CA VAL A 64 -1.15 -14.18 -18.77
C VAL A 64 -2.52 -13.53 -18.75
N GLY A 65 -3.20 -13.46 -19.91
CA GLY A 65 -4.52 -12.86 -20.05
C GLY A 65 -4.50 -11.55 -20.80
N LEU A 66 -5.05 -10.49 -20.21
CA LEU A 66 -5.05 -9.16 -20.84
C LEU A 66 -3.65 -8.54 -20.80
N ASN A 67 -3.31 -7.78 -21.85
CA ASN A 67 -2.05 -7.05 -21.91
C ASN A 67 -1.94 -6.09 -20.72
N TYR A 68 -0.78 -6.13 -20.07
CA TYR A 68 -0.44 -5.27 -18.95
C TYR A 68 1.04 -4.86 -19.07
N TYR A 69 1.46 -3.87 -18.28
CA TYR A 69 2.86 -3.50 -18.19
C TYR A 69 3.71 -4.67 -17.68
N GLU A 70 4.99 -4.69 -18.05
CA GLU A 70 5.92 -5.68 -17.52
C GLU A 70 5.97 -5.60 -15.98
N LEU A 71 6.00 -6.76 -15.32
CA LEU A 71 5.85 -6.84 -13.86
C LEU A 71 6.99 -6.16 -13.11
N ASP A 72 8.19 -6.17 -13.69
CA ASP A 72 9.38 -5.51 -13.17
C ASP A 72 9.47 -4.02 -13.52
N GLU A 73 8.60 -3.51 -14.41
CA GLU A 73 8.47 -2.09 -14.71
C GLU A 73 7.38 -1.41 -13.88
N CYS A 74 6.24 -2.09 -13.66
CA CYS A 74 5.10 -1.52 -12.96
C CYS A 74 5.16 -1.63 -11.43
N ARG A 75 6.18 -2.29 -10.88
CA ARG A 75 6.36 -2.51 -9.44
C ARG A 75 7.80 -2.29 -9.04
N LEU A 76 8.01 -1.81 -7.82
CA LEU A 76 9.36 -1.65 -7.24
C LEU A 76 9.56 -2.57 -6.05
N ARG A 77 10.76 -3.19 -5.97
CA ARG A 77 11.12 -4.19 -4.98
C ARG A 77 12.26 -3.69 -4.09
N PHE A 78 11.98 -2.70 -3.28
CA PHE A 78 12.85 -2.18 -2.23
C PHE A 78 12.00 -1.41 -1.20
N PHE A 79 12.61 -0.89 -0.15
CA PHE A 79 11.90 -0.19 0.93
C PHE A 79 11.03 0.96 0.39
N GLY A 80 9.78 1.00 0.79
CA GLY A 80 8.74 1.88 0.22
C GLY A 80 7.95 1.24 -0.93
N GLY A 81 8.52 0.24 -1.63
CA GLY A 81 7.86 -0.44 -2.73
C GLY A 81 7.46 0.50 -3.86
N THR A 82 6.37 0.20 -4.53
CA THR A 82 5.86 0.93 -5.70
C THR A 82 5.51 2.39 -5.42
N THR A 83 5.31 2.78 -4.14
CA THR A 83 5.09 4.19 -3.80
C THR A 83 6.29 5.09 -4.06
N ASN A 84 7.46 4.53 -4.37
CA ASN A 84 8.63 5.33 -4.77
C ASN A 84 8.52 5.90 -6.20
N HIS A 85 7.59 5.43 -7.03
CA HIS A 85 7.39 5.94 -8.39
C HIS A 85 5.91 6.24 -8.75
N TRP A 86 5.02 6.32 -7.78
CA TRP A 86 3.62 6.63 -8.02
C TRP A 86 3.37 8.14 -8.18
N ASN A 87 2.22 8.49 -8.73
CA ASN A 87 1.85 9.90 -8.94
C ASN A 87 1.24 10.57 -7.70
N GLY A 88 1.10 9.86 -6.60
CA GLY A 88 0.49 10.38 -5.38
C GLY A 88 -1.04 10.51 -5.44
N LEU A 89 -1.69 10.01 -6.50
CA LEU A 89 -3.14 10.04 -6.60
C LEU A 89 -3.76 9.06 -5.62
N CYS A 90 -4.59 9.58 -4.73
CA CYS A 90 -5.27 8.81 -3.69
C CYS A 90 -6.77 9.08 -3.72
N GLY A 91 -7.55 8.05 -3.45
CA GLY A 91 -9.00 8.15 -3.29
C GLY A 91 -9.53 6.97 -2.48
N PRO A 92 -10.66 7.12 -1.78
CA PRO A 92 -11.33 5.99 -1.18
C PRO A 92 -11.94 5.10 -2.27
N LEU A 93 -12.18 3.84 -1.94
CA LEU A 93 -13.05 2.99 -2.75
C LEU A 93 -14.47 3.57 -2.76
N HIS A 94 -15.22 3.33 -3.82
CA HIS A 94 -16.64 3.66 -3.87
C HIS A 94 -17.46 2.69 -3.03
N GLU A 95 -18.62 3.13 -2.57
CA GLU A 95 -19.48 2.28 -1.74
C GLU A 95 -19.94 1.02 -2.50
N GLU A 96 -20.14 1.14 -3.82
CA GLU A 96 -20.50 0.04 -4.71
C GLU A 96 -19.45 -1.08 -4.76
N ASP A 97 -18.16 -0.76 -4.55
CA ASP A 97 -17.08 -1.75 -4.54
C ASP A 97 -17.24 -2.78 -3.40
N PHE A 98 -18.01 -2.41 -2.35
CA PHE A 98 -18.28 -3.27 -1.20
C PHE A 98 -19.44 -4.23 -1.41
N TYR A 99 -20.24 -4.05 -2.47
CA TYR A 99 -21.40 -4.91 -2.74
C TYR A 99 -21.01 -6.13 -3.56
N SER A 100 -21.71 -7.24 -3.28
CA SER A 100 -21.59 -8.43 -4.12
C SER A 100 -22.40 -8.25 -5.40
N HIS A 101 -21.78 -8.50 -6.55
CA HIS A 101 -22.38 -8.39 -7.87
C HIS A 101 -22.61 -9.78 -8.48
N LYS A 102 -23.83 -10.07 -8.94
CA LYS A 102 -24.19 -11.39 -9.47
C LYS A 102 -23.36 -11.81 -10.71
N TRP A 103 -22.83 -10.85 -11.43
CA TRP A 103 -22.03 -11.07 -12.65
C TRP A 103 -20.52 -11.15 -12.40
N ILE A 104 -20.07 -10.91 -11.18
CA ILE A 104 -18.67 -11.03 -10.78
C ILE A 104 -18.60 -12.04 -9.63
N LYS A 105 -18.02 -13.19 -9.93
CA LYS A 105 -17.82 -14.23 -8.92
C LYS A 105 -16.90 -13.71 -7.80
N ASP A 106 -17.23 -14.05 -6.56
CA ASP A 106 -16.44 -13.70 -5.36
C ASP A 106 -16.23 -12.19 -5.18
N SER A 107 -17.12 -11.33 -5.73
CA SER A 107 -17.12 -9.90 -5.56
C SER A 107 -17.68 -9.45 -4.21
N GLY A 108 -17.37 -8.20 -3.86
CA GLY A 108 -17.78 -7.58 -2.60
C GLY A 108 -16.76 -7.80 -1.48
N TRP A 109 -16.92 -7.03 -0.44
CA TRP A 109 -16.07 -7.09 0.75
C TRP A 109 -16.89 -7.61 1.94
N PRO A 110 -16.27 -8.36 2.89
CA PRO A 110 -16.97 -8.83 4.09
C PRO A 110 -17.23 -7.72 5.13
N ILE A 111 -16.96 -6.47 4.78
CA ILE A 111 -17.16 -5.28 5.61
C ILE A 111 -17.91 -4.22 4.81
N ALA A 112 -18.63 -3.33 5.47
CA ALA A 112 -19.30 -2.21 4.81
C ALA A 112 -18.38 -0.98 4.71
N PHE A 113 -18.60 -0.13 3.69
CA PHE A 113 -17.83 1.08 3.45
C PHE A 113 -17.70 1.98 4.70
N HIS A 114 -18.81 2.21 5.43
CA HIS A 114 -18.80 3.07 6.60
C HIS A 114 -17.82 2.63 7.71
N VAL A 115 -17.48 1.34 7.77
CA VAL A 115 -16.49 0.80 8.72
C VAL A 115 -15.09 1.35 8.41
N LEU A 116 -14.78 1.59 7.13
CA LEU A 116 -13.49 2.11 6.70
C LEU A 116 -13.35 3.62 6.77
N LYS A 117 -14.44 4.37 6.83
CA LYS A 117 -14.41 5.84 6.77
C LYS A 117 -13.42 6.46 7.76
N LYS A 118 -13.44 6.04 9.02
CA LYS A 118 -12.50 6.51 10.07
C LYS A 118 -11.03 6.20 9.75
N TYR A 119 -10.77 5.13 9.00
CA TYR A 119 -9.41 4.75 8.59
C TYR A 119 -8.96 5.55 7.37
N TYR A 120 -9.85 5.88 6.45
CA TYR A 120 -9.56 6.81 5.36
C TYR A 120 -9.19 8.20 5.90
N GLU A 121 -9.91 8.72 6.89
CA GLU A 121 -9.59 10.00 7.56
C GLU A 121 -8.20 9.98 8.22
N ARG A 122 -7.76 8.82 8.74
CA ARG A 122 -6.41 8.64 9.27
C ARG A 122 -5.38 8.55 8.15
N ALA A 123 -5.68 7.83 7.07
CA ALA A 123 -4.82 7.71 5.91
C ALA A 123 -4.56 9.06 5.23
N GLN A 124 -5.58 9.94 5.13
CA GLN A 124 -5.44 11.31 4.64
C GLN A 124 -4.29 12.05 5.32
N ARG A 125 -4.18 11.93 6.65
CA ARG A 125 -3.10 12.58 7.41
C ARG A 125 -1.73 11.97 7.14
N ILE A 126 -1.66 10.65 6.95
CA ILE A 126 -0.40 9.94 6.64
C ILE A 126 0.08 10.30 5.24
N CYS A 127 -0.84 10.42 4.30
CA CYS A 127 -0.55 10.78 2.90
C CYS A 127 -0.43 12.31 2.68
N GLU A 128 -0.57 13.11 3.76
CA GLU A 128 -0.52 14.59 3.69
C GLU A 128 -1.55 15.17 2.72
N LEU A 129 -2.69 14.49 2.56
CA LEU A 129 -3.81 14.95 1.76
C LEU A 129 -4.64 15.95 2.56
N GLY A 130 -5.38 16.79 1.85
CA GLY A 130 -6.34 17.71 2.45
C GLY A 130 -7.50 16.99 3.15
N PRO A 131 -8.60 17.70 3.45
CA PRO A 131 -9.79 17.08 4.00
C PRO A 131 -10.33 16.00 3.07
N MET A 132 -11.05 15.03 3.63
CA MET A 132 -11.63 13.90 2.87
C MET A 132 -12.83 14.35 2.03
N ASN A 133 -12.58 15.21 1.05
CA ASN A 133 -13.56 15.76 0.13
C ASN A 133 -13.21 15.30 -1.28
N TYR A 134 -14.00 14.38 -1.83
CA TYR A 134 -13.77 13.77 -3.14
C TYR A 134 -14.91 14.04 -4.11
N THR A 135 -15.83 14.96 -3.77
CA THR A 135 -16.90 15.38 -4.65
C THR A 135 -16.49 16.66 -5.41
N PRO A 136 -16.84 16.81 -6.69
CA PRO A 136 -16.50 18.00 -7.46
C PRO A 136 -17.04 19.29 -6.81
N GLU A 137 -18.19 19.21 -6.14
CA GLU A 137 -18.86 20.32 -5.48
C GLU A 137 -18.02 20.92 -4.35
N ASP A 138 -17.26 20.11 -3.64
CA ASP A 138 -16.38 20.55 -2.55
C ASP A 138 -15.20 21.41 -3.04
N TRP A 139 -14.93 21.42 -4.35
CA TRP A 139 -13.79 22.11 -4.97
C TRP A 139 -14.20 23.33 -5.81
N VAL A 140 -15.51 23.57 -5.99
CA VAL A 140 -16.03 24.67 -6.83
C VAL A 140 -15.62 26.05 -6.31
N GLU A 141 -15.44 26.23 -4.99
CA GLU A 141 -15.02 27.49 -4.42
C GLU A 141 -13.58 27.91 -4.74
N GLN A 142 -12.78 27.00 -5.30
CA GLN A 142 -11.36 27.24 -5.59
C GLN A 142 -11.09 27.73 -7.02
N ASN A 143 -12.10 28.12 -7.79
CA ASN A 143 -11.97 28.52 -9.22
C ASN A 143 -11.22 27.49 -10.09
N LEU A 144 -11.26 26.22 -9.73
CA LEU A 144 -10.68 25.18 -10.53
C LEU A 144 -11.61 24.83 -11.70
N PRO A 145 -11.08 24.54 -12.91
CA PRO A 145 -11.91 24.12 -14.04
C PRO A 145 -12.66 22.83 -13.66
N LYS A 146 -13.96 22.80 -13.98
CA LYS A 146 -14.73 21.56 -13.88
C LYS A 146 -14.14 20.56 -14.85
N PHE A 147 -13.87 19.39 -14.37
CA PHE A 147 -13.56 18.25 -15.22
C PHE A 147 -14.89 17.72 -15.76
N ASP A 148 -14.99 17.63 -17.09
CA ASP A 148 -16.13 17.02 -17.79
C ASP A 148 -16.06 15.49 -17.68
#